data_1ea8d1a37045a6f51c37551aa3352aa6
#
_entry.id   1ea8d1a37045a6f51c37551aa3352aa6
#
_cell.length_a   1.000
_cell.length_b   1.000
_cell.length_c   1.000
_cell.angle_alpha   90.00
_cell.angle_beta   90.00
_cell.angle_gamma   90.00
#
_symmetry.space_group_name_H-M   'P 1'
#
loop_
_entity.id
_entity.type
_entity.pdbx_description
1 polymer ?
#
loop_
_entity_poly.entity_id
_entity_poly.type
_entity_poly.pdbx_seq_one_letter_code
_entity_poly.pdbx_strand_id
1 'polypeptide(L)'
;YTIDTENENDSIIKPLMNFSELINVSDIILQLLQIFYKNEIENINKKINMPITKKKTYDFLNQLIILKKNFELKVDDFVANGLNAGITKVMEQIEYIYVLNQSPKDYCPDESNLDKKPSICCFKVINILKIHCQMISKSLANKATLEIYNQEITERLFQLILKNLKKNIVNVEGGNNLINDLKHYLHFVEKELKMKKLKILFTSLINVGLLYTINLNEEESEEQNIDSGDEKLREKKKFNRNKAIGKDIAKKICDSSLYHGVFTQDEVYDLVSRRIDWYNIKPFVDKGVYGLDCCII
;
A
#
# COMPACT_ATOMS: atom_id res chain seq x y z
N TYR A 1 -23.86 6.86 -18.92
CA TYR A 1 -22.71 6.37 -19.71
C TYR A 1 -22.10 5.23 -18.93
N THR A 2 -22.55 4.01 -19.21
CA THR A 2 -21.84 2.77 -18.84
C THR A 2 -20.64 2.69 -19.76
N ILE A 3 -19.47 3.09 -19.26
CA ILE A 3 -18.21 2.83 -19.93
C ILE A 3 -18.04 1.31 -19.91
N ASP A 4 -17.85 0.70 -21.08
CA ASP A 4 -17.59 -0.71 -21.27
C ASP A 4 -16.27 -1.08 -20.54
N THR A 5 -16.36 -1.33 -19.24
CA THR A 5 -15.23 -1.74 -18.40
C THR A 5 -14.65 -3.10 -18.81
N GLU A 6 -15.40 -3.91 -19.57
CA GLU A 6 -14.95 -5.20 -20.09
C GLU A 6 -13.91 -5.04 -21.18
N ASN A 7 -14.07 -4.11 -22.12
CA ASN A 7 -13.14 -3.91 -23.24
C ASN A 7 -11.82 -3.27 -22.81
N GLU A 8 -11.83 -2.35 -21.83
CA GLU A 8 -10.59 -1.75 -21.29
C GLU A 8 -9.78 -2.76 -20.48
N ASN A 9 -10.44 -3.59 -19.67
CA ASN A 9 -9.76 -4.65 -18.91
C ASN A 9 -9.06 -5.65 -19.84
N ASP A 10 -9.69 -6.06 -20.94
CA ASP A 10 -9.11 -6.98 -21.92
C ASP A 10 -7.84 -6.41 -22.56
N SER A 11 -7.78 -5.12 -22.82
CA SER A 11 -6.61 -4.46 -23.44
C SER A 11 -5.35 -4.44 -22.55
N ILE A 12 -5.53 -4.49 -21.21
CA ILE A 12 -4.43 -4.50 -20.24
C ILE A 12 -4.10 -5.94 -19.81
N ILE A 13 -5.11 -6.77 -19.63
CA ILE A 13 -4.95 -8.15 -19.14
C ILE A 13 -4.24 -9.04 -20.16
N LYS A 14 -4.65 -8.98 -21.44
CA LYS A 14 -4.06 -9.83 -22.49
C LYS A 14 -2.54 -9.65 -22.66
N PRO A 15 -1.99 -8.42 -22.75
CA PRO A 15 -0.54 -8.23 -22.80
C PRO A 15 0.19 -8.77 -21.58
N LEU A 16 -0.39 -8.65 -20.36
CA LEU A 16 0.19 -9.20 -19.14
C LEU A 16 0.18 -10.72 -19.11
N MET A 17 -0.87 -11.37 -19.63
CA MET A 17 -0.91 -12.82 -19.76
C MET A 17 0.13 -13.33 -20.73
N ASN A 18 0.23 -12.74 -21.91
CA ASN A 18 1.25 -13.11 -22.90
C ASN A 18 2.67 -12.91 -22.34
N PHE A 19 2.89 -11.83 -21.56
CA PHE A 19 4.16 -11.60 -20.90
C PHE A 19 4.46 -12.67 -19.83
N SER A 20 3.48 -13.12 -19.05
CA SER A 20 3.68 -14.20 -18.08
C SER A 20 4.01 -15.55 -18.73
N GLU A 21 3.50 -15.83 -19.93
CA GLU A 21 3.89 -17.00 -20.73
C GLU A 21 5.37 -16.88 -21.17
N LEU A 22 5.83 -15.69 -21.57
CA LEU A 22 7.24 -15.44 -21.89
C LEU A 22 8.15 -15.63 -20.67
N ILE A 23 7.72 -15.24 -19.48
CA ILE A 23 8.44 -15.52 -18.23
C ILE A 23 8.60 -17.02 -18.01
N ASN A 24 7.52 -17.79 -18.18
CA ASN A 24 7.58 -19.26 -18.04
C ASN A 24 8.58 -19.89 -19.04
N VAL A 25 8.59 -19.40 -20.29
CA VAL A 25 9.58 -19.85 -21.29
C VAL A 25 11.00 -19.47 -20.87
N SER A 26 11.21 -18.27 -20.35
CA SER A 26 12.51 -17.82 -19.85
C SER A 26 13.01 -18.71 -18.71
N ASP A 27 12.15 -19.05 -17.74
CA ASP A 27 12.49 -19.96 -16.65
C ASP A 27 12.92 -21.35 -17.17
N ILE A 28 12.23 -21.87 -18.20
CA ILE A 28 12.59 -23.16 -18.83
C ILE A 28 13.97 -23.06 -19.51
N ILE A 29 14.23 -21.97 -20.22
CA ILE A 29 15.53 -21.75 -20.88
C ILE A 29 16.66 -21.69 -19.84
N LEU A 30 16.47 -20.97 -18.72
CA LEU A 30 17.45 -20.89 -17.65
C LEU A 30 17.70 -22.25 -17.00
N GLN A 31 16.66 -23.05 -16.76
CA GLN A 31 16.80 -24.40 -16.23
C GLN A 31 17.57 -25.32 -17.20
N LEU A 32 17.25 -25.28 -18.49
CA LEU A 32 17.96 -26.05 -19.51
C LEU A 32 19.43 -25.64 -19.60
N LEU A 33 19.71 -24.35 -19.54
CA LEU A 33 21.10 -23.83 -19.53
C LEU A 33 21.87 -24.33 -18.31
N GLN A 34 21.22 -24.37 -17.13
CA GLN A 34 21.83 -24.87 -15.91
C GLN A 34 22.11 -26.37 -15.99
N ILE A 35 21.18 -27.16 -16.52
CA ILE A 35 21.36 -28.62 -16.73
C ILE A 35 22.50 -28.87 -17.71
N PHE A 36 22.51 -28.15 -18.84
CA PHE A 36 23.60 -28.27 -19.83
C PHE A 36 24.95 -27.95 -19.22
N TYR A 37 25.05 -26.85 -18.50
CA TYR A 37 26.29 -26.44 -17.84
C TYR A 37 26.78 -27.54 -16.87
N LYS A 38 25.91 -28.07 -16.03
CA LYS A 38 26.24 -29.11 -15.07
C LYS A 38 26.65 -30.42 -15.73
N ASN A 39 25.91 -30.85 -16.72
CA ASN A 39 26.13 -32.17 -17.33
C ASN A 39 27.29 -32.17 -18.33
N GLU A 40 27.43 -31.14 -19.14
CA GLU A 40 28.41 -31.11 -20.20
C GLU A 40 29.71 -30.36 -19.78
N ILE A 41 29.58 -29.16 -19.27
CA ILE A 41 30.75 -28.30 -19.00
C ILE A 41 31.50 -28.76 -17.75
N GLU A 42 30.82 -29.08 -16.65
CA GLU A 42 31.49 -29.60 -15.46
C GLU A 42 32.11 -30.99 -15.69
N ASN A 43 31.49 -31.84 -16.50
CA ASN A 43 32.03 -33.15 -16.84
C ASN A 43 33.25 -33.05 -17.76
N ILE A 44 33.28 -32.09 -18.70
CA ILE A 44 34.47 -31.79 -19.49
C ILE A 44 35.59 -31.35 -18.56
N ASN A 45 35.31 -30.47 -17.61
CA ASN A 45 36.31 -29.99 -16.63
C ASN A 45 36.91 -31.12 -15.79
N LYS A 46 36.11 -32.13 -15.40
CA LYS A 46 36.56 -33.32 -14.66
C LYS A 46 37.41 -34.28 -15.52
N LYS A 47 37.16 -34.37 -16.82
CA LYS A 47 37.86 -35.27 -17.74
C LYS A 47 39.18 -34.72 -18.24
N ILE A 48 39.41 -33.40 -18.20
CA ILE A 48 40.65 -32.74 -18.65
C ILE A 48 41.71 -32.81 -17.54
N ASN A 49 42.28 -34.01 -17.33
CA ASN A 49 43.40 -34.21 -16.37
C ASN A 49 44.78 -34.05 -17.02
N MET A 50 44.92 -33.53 -18.25
CA MET A 50 46.20 -33.38 -18.97
C MET A 50 46.93 -32.08 -18.62
N PRO A 51 48.22 -32.09 -18.28
CA PRO A 51 48.95 -30.94 -17.74
C PRO A 51 49.24 -29.82 -18.74
N ILE A 52 49.25 -30.08 -20.05
CA ILE A 52 49.72 -29.13 -21.07
C ILE A 52 48.60 -28.17 -21.58
N THR A 53 47.35 -28.57 -21.43
CA THR A 53 46.21 -27.77 -21.95
C THR A 53 45.49 -26.96 -20.84
N LYS A 54 45.91 -27.11 -19.56
CA LYS A 54 45.21 -26.56 -18.40
C LYS A 54 44.92 -25.05 -18.49
N LYS A 55 45.89 -24.23 -18.93
CA LYS A 55 45.71 -22.76 -18.90
C LYS A 55 44.67 -22.28 -19.91
N LYS A 56 44.75 -22.73 -21.16
CA LYS A 56 43.80 -22.31 -22.22
C LYS A 56 42.37 -22.82 -21.93
N THR A 57 42.29 -24.06 -21.44
CA THR A 57 40.96 -24.63 -21.07
C THR A 57 40.38 -23.94 -19.85
N TYR A 58 41.20 -23.59 -18.87
CA TYR A 58 40.76 -22.83 -17.71
C TYR A 58 40.26 -21.42 -18.09
N ASP A 59 40.97 -20.72 -18.96
CA ASP A 59 40.56 -19.41 -19.47
C ASP A 59 39.23 -19.49 -20.26
N PHE A 60 39.07 -20.54 -21.08
CA PHE A 60 37.81 -20.78 -21.81
C PHE A 60 36.64 -21.09 -20.87
N LEU A 61 36.83 -21.92 -19.87
CA LEU A 61 35.80 -22.22 -18.88
C LEU A 61 35.38 -20.99 -18.08
N ASN A 62 36.34 -20.15 -17.70
CA ASN A 62 36.04 -18.87 -17.04
C ASN A 62 35.22 -17.93 -17.93
N GLN A 63 35.52 -17.86 -19.23
CA GLN A 63 34.74 -17.07 -20.18
C GLN A 63 33.30 -17.62 -20.31
N LEU A 64 33.12 -18.95 -20.34
CA LEU A 64 31.77 -19.56 -20.37
C LEU A 64 30.97 -19.26 -19.10
N ILE A 65 31.60 -19.26 -17.93
CA ILE A 65 30.95 -18.89 -16.66
C ILE A 65 30.48 -17.43 -16.72
N ILE A 66 31.34 -16.54 -17.21
CA ILE A 66 31.00 -15.11 -17.35
C ILE A 66 29.85 -14.91 -18.33
N LEU A 67 29.89 -15.58 -19.48
CA LEU A 67 28.83 -15.51 -20.49
C LEU A 67 27.51 -16.02 -19.96
N LYS A 68 27.51 -17.18 -19.26
CA LYS A 68 26.34 -17.74 -18.61
C LYS A 68 25.73 -16.75 -17.62
N LYS A 69 26.54 -16.21 -16.71
CA LYS A 69 26.11 -15.24 -15.72
C LYS A 69 25.53 -13.96 -16.34
N ASN A 70 26.18 -13.45 -17.38
CA ASN A 70 25.70 -12.26 -18.10
C ASN A 70 24.38 -12.52 -18.82
N PHE A 71 24.17 -13.71 -19.34
CA PHE A 71 22.89 -14.11 -19.95
C PHE A 71 21.79 -14.20 -18.89
N GLU A 72 22.04 -14.88 -17.77
CA GLU A 72 21.09 -14.99 -16.64
C GLU A 72 20.67 -13.61 -16.15
N LEU A 73 21.62 -12.71 -15.88
CA LEU A 73 21.34 -11.34 -15.46
C LEU A 73 20.49 -10.55 -16.46
N LYS A 74 20.75 -10.71 -17.76
CA LYS A 74 19.92 -10.04 -18.78
C LYS A 74 18.49 -10.56 -18.81
N VAL A 75 18.29 -11.85 -18.65
CA VAL A 75 16.93 -12.44 -18.59
C VAL A 75 16.20 -11.94 -17.35
N ASP A 76 16.87 -11.92 -16.20
CA ASP A 76 16.29 -11.39 -14.96
C ASP A 76 15.89 -9.91 -15.10
N ASP A 77 16.76 -9.09 -15.72
CA ASP A 77 16.46 -7.67 -16.00
C ASP A 77 15.24 -7.50 -16.92
N PHE A 78 15.11 -8.31 -17.97
CA PHE A 78 13.94 -8.26 -18.86
C PHE A 78 12.65 -8.66 -18.13
N VAL A 79 12.70 -9.69 -17.29
CA VAL A 79 11.55 -10.13 -16.50
C VAL A 79 11.14 -9.04 -15.50
N ALA A 80 12.12 -8.48 -14.77
CA ALA A 80 11.87 -7.43 -13.78
C ALA A 80 11.26 -6.18 -14.43
N ASN A 81 11.83 -5.71 -15.55
CA ASN A 81 11.34 -4.54 -16.27
C ASN A 81 9.93 -4.74 -16.81
N GLY A 82 9.63 -5.92 -17.37
CA GLY A 82 8.31 -6.22 -17.91
C GLY A 82 7.25 -6.33 -16.81
N LEU A 83 7.56 -6.99 -15.68
CA LEU A 83 6.67 -7.03 -14.52
C LEU A 83 6.40 -5.63 -13.99
N ASN A 84 7.45 -4.81 -13.84
CA ASN A 84 7.32 -3.42 -13.40
C ASN A 84 6.42 -2.60 -14.33
N ALA A 85 6.58 -2.72 -15.64
CA ALA A 85 5.74 -2.02 -16.62
C ALA A 85 4.26 -2.47 -16.50
N GLY A 86 4.02 -3.78 -16.35
CA GLY A 86 2.68 -4.32 -16.15
C GLY A 86 2.02 -3.81 -14.87
N ILE A 87 2.73 -3.87 -13.75
CA ILE A 87 2.23 -3.35 -12.45
C ILE A 87 1.93 -1.86 -12.55
N THR A 88 2.79 -1.08 -13.22
CA THR A 88 2.58 0.35 -13.41
C THR A 88 1.26 0.63 -14.13
N LYS A 89 0.94 -0.14 -15.18
CA LYS A 89 -0.33 0.00 -15.90
C LYS A 89 -1.54 -0.32 -15.02
N VAL A 90 -1.45 -1.36 -14.19
CA VAL A 90 -2.50 -1.66 -13.22
C VAL A 90 -2.69 -0.51 -12.22
N MET A 91 -1.60 0.06 -11.71
CA MET A 91 -1.67 1.19 -10.77
C MET A 91 -2.22 2.47 -11.42
N GLU A 92 -1.88 2.78 -12.68
CA GLU A 92 -2.47 3.87 -13.44
C GLU A 92 -3.99 3.70 -13.57
N GLN A 93 -4.48 2.50 -13.84
CA GLN A 93 -5.90 2.19 -13.89
C GLN A 93 -6.59 2.40 -12.52
N ILE A 94 -5.94 1.99 -11.43
CA ILE A 94 -6.46 2.22 -10.08
C ILE A 94 -6.48 3.71 -9.75
N GLU A 95 -5.43 4.46 -10.10
CA GLU A 95 -5.41 5.91 -9.90
C GLU A 95 -6.55 6.61 -10.66
N TYR A 96 -6.86 6.16 -11.86
CA TYR A 96 -8.01 6.63 -12.63
C TYR A 96 -9.34 6.34 -11.92
N ILE A 97 -9.49 5.16 -11.29
CA ILE A 97 -10.67 4.84 -10.48
C ILE A 97 -10.82 5.81 -9.31
N TYR A 98 -9.72 6.12 -8.61
CA TYR A 98 -9.75 7.11 -7.54
C TYR A 98 -10.22 8.47 -8.04
N VAL A 99 -9.71 8.93 -9.19
CA VAL A 99 -10.12 10.21 -9.78
C VAL A 99 -11.61 10.26 -10.13
N LEU A 100 -12.15 9.16 -10.66
CA LEU A 100 -13.56 9.11 -11.10
C LEU A 100 -14.55 8.82 -9.99
N ASN A 101 -14.18 8.04 -8.99
CA ASN A 101 -15.15 7.45 -8.06
C ASN A 101 -14.97 7.89 -6.61
N GLN A 102 -13.81 8.48 -6.24
CA GLN A 102 -13.62 8.99 -4.90
C GLN A 102 -14.37 10.31 -4.73
N SER A 103 -15.37 10.30 -3.88
CA SER A 103 -16.11 11.52 -3.51
C SER A 103 -15.51 12.14 -2.24
N PRO A 104 -15.45 13.47 -2.13
CA PRO A 104 -15.14 14.13 -0.85
C PRO A 104 -16.06 13.69 0.29
N LYS A 105 -17.31 13.32 -0.02
CA LYS A 105 -18.30 12.83 0.96
C LYS A 105 -18.00 11.43 1.49
N ASP A 106 -17.13 10.66 0.84
CA ASP A 106 -16.75 9.33 1.34
C ASP A 106 -16.06 9.42 2.70
N TYR A 107 -15.19 10.44 2.87
CA TYR A 107 -14.44 10.65 4.11
C TYR A 107 -14.81 11.93 4.86
N CYS A 108 -15.78 12.69 4.34
CA CYS A 108 -16.40 13.82 5.02
C CYS A 108 -17.91 13.85 4.72
N PRO A 109 -18.69 12.83 5.13
CA PRO A 109 -20.13 12.81 4.95
C PRO A 109 -20.82 13.90 5.77
N ASP A 110 -21.95 14.40 5.23
CA ASP A 110 -22.78 15.40 5.92
C ASP A 110 -23.61 14.76 7.05
N GLU A 111 -23.97 13.47 6.90
CA GLU A 111 -24.77 12.71 7.87
C GLU A 111 -24.10 11.36 8.18
N SER A 112 -24.36 10.81 9.37
CA SER A 112 -23.87 9.50 9.77
C SER A 112 -24.48 8.41 8.89
N ASN A 113 -23.66 7.78 8.04
CA ASN A 113 -24.07 6.61 7.28
C ASN A 113 -24.00 5.37 8.16
N LEU A 114 -25.15 4.82 8.50
CA LEU A 114 -25.28 3.55 9.25
C LEU A 114 -24.84 2.32 8.44
N ASP A 115 -24.66 2.46 7.13
CA ASP A 115 -24.25 1.39 6.24
C ASP A 115 -22.72 1.13 6.35
N LYS A 116 -22.37 0.02 6.99
CA LYS A 116 -20.98 -0.47 7.13
C LYS A 116 -20.41 -1.07 5.82
N LYS A 117 -20.81 -0.56 4.68
CA LYS A 117 -20.29 -1.01 3.37
C LYS A 117 -19.03 -0.22 3.01
N PRO A 118 -18.07 -0.84 2.30
CA PRO A 118 -16.92 -0.09 1.79
C PRO A 118 -17.38 0.96 0.77
N SER A 119 -16.59 2.01 0.60
CA SER A 119 -16.85 3.02 -0.43
C SER A 119 -16.90 2.37 -1.82
N ILE A 120 -17.65 2.98 -2.74
CA ILE A 120 -17.74 2.51 -4.13
C ILE A 120 -16.35 2.47 -4.76
N CYS A 121 -15.52 3.44 -4.43
CA CYS A 121 -14.12 3.50 -4.89
C CYS A 121 -13.33 2.28 -4.40
N CYS A 122 -13.34 2.00 -3.10
CA CYS A 122 -12.67 0.84 -2.51
C CYS A 122 -13.11 -0.48 -3.16
N PHE A 123 -14.43 -0.65 -3.32
CA PHE A 123 -15.00 -1.85 -3.96
C PHE A 123 -14.49 -2.04 -5.39
N LYS A 124 -14.49 -0.99 -6.23
CA LYS A 124 -14.03 -1.05 -7.61
C LYS A 124 -12.53 -1.35 -7.70
N VAL A 125 -11.71 -0.72 -6.85
CA VAL A 125 -10.26 -0.96 -6.78
C VAL A 125 -9.97 -2.42 -6.45
N ILE A 126 -10.61 -2.97 -5.41
CA ILE A 126 -10.42 -4.37 -5.02
C ILE A 126 -10.86 -5.32 -6.13
N ASN A 127 -11.97 -5.02 -6.81
CA ASN A 127 -12.48 -5.88 -7.88
C ASN A 127 -11.49 -5.97 -9.05
N ILE A 128 -10.95 -4.82 -9.50
CA ILE A 128 -9.95 -4.81 -10.58
C ILE A 128 -8.67 -5.54 -10.15
N LEU A 129 -8.14 -5.26 -8.96
CA LEU A 129 -6.96 -5.96 -8.45
C LEU A 129 -7.19 -7.47 -8.39
N LYS A 130 -8.37 -7.89 -7.94
CA LYS A 130 -8.73 -9.31 -7.87
C LYS A 130 -8.70 -9.98 -9.24
N ILE A 131 -9.27 -9.34 -10.25
CA ILE A 131 -9.25 -9.84 -11.63
C ILE A 131 -7.80 -10.00 -12.12
N HIS A 132 -6.98 -8.94 -12.01
CA HIS A 132 -5.59 -8.96 -12.45
C HIS A 132 -4.76 -10.02 -11.72
N CYS A 133 -4.81 -10.05 -10.40
CA CYS A 133 -4.02 -11.00 -9.60
C CYS A 133 -4.45 -12.45 -9.85
N GLN A 134 -5.74 -12.71 -10.04
CA GLN A 134 -6.22 -14.05 -10.40
C GLN A 134 -5.76 -14.49 -11.78
N MET A 135 -5.75 -13.60 -12.76
CA MET A 135 -5.28 -13.91 -14.11
C MET A 135 -3.77 -14.20 -14.10
N ILE A 136 -2.97 -13.37 -13.47
CA ILE A 136 -1.52 -13.59 -13.35
C ILE A 136 -1.22 -14.87 -12.57
N SER A 137 -1.94 -15.16 -11.49
CA SER A 137 -1.72 -16.39 -10.70
C SER A 137 -2.05 -17.68 -11.48
N LYS A 138 -2.91 -17.60 -12.50
CA LYS A 138 -3.21 -18.73 -13.38
C LYS A 138 -2.19 -18.89 -14.49
N SER A 139 -1.62 -17.79 -14.99
CA SER A 139 -0.71 -17.80 -16.13
C SER A 139 0.76 -17.97 -15.73
N LEU A 140 1.16 -17.57 -14.51
CA LEU A 140 2.53 -17.63 -14.05
C LEU A 140 2.81 -18.94 -13.29
N ALA A 141 3.72 -19.77 -13.82
CA ALA A 141 4.05 -21.06 -13.22
C ALA A 141 5.01 -20.93 -12.03
N ASN A 142 5.91 -19.92 -12.05
CA ASN A 142 6.90 -19.71 -11.02
C ASN A 142 6.27 -19.00 -9.79
N LYS A 143 6.19 -19.74 -8.67
CA LYS A 143 5.60 -19.24 -7.42
C LYS A 143 6.41 -18.11 -6.77
N ALA A 144 7.75 -18.13 -6.92
CA ALA A 144 8.59 -17.08 -6.35
C ALA A 144 8.37 -15.75 -7.07
N THR A 145 8.29 -15.78 -8.41
CA THR A 145 7.98 -14.61 -9.23
C THR A 145 6.57 -14.09 -8.94
N LEU A 146 5.59 -14.98 -8.73
CA LEU A 146 4.24 -14.60 -8.34
C LEU A 146 4.22 -13.92 -6.95
N GLU A 147 5.01 -14.41 -6.00
CA GLU A 147 5.12 -13.79 -4.66
C GLU A 147 5.71 -12.37 -4.76
N ILE A 148 6.76 -12.17 -5.57
CA ILE A 148 7.35 -10.85 -5.84
C ILE A 148 6.32 -9.93 -6.49
N TYR A 149 5.57 -10.40 -7.49
CA TYR A 149 4.50 -9.63 -8.12
C TYR A 149 3.43 -9.18 -7.11
N ASN A 150 2.93 -10.10 -6.28
CA ASN A 150 1.92 -9.81 -5.27
C ASN A 150 2.44 -8.84 -4.19
N GLN A 151 3.71 -8.96 -3.81
CA GLN A 151 4.37 -8.04 -2.88
C GLN A 151 4.40 -6.63 -3.47
N GLU A 152 4.88 -6.47 -4.68
CA GLU A 152 5.01 -5.17 -5.35
C GLU A 152 3.65 -4.49 -5.57
N ILE A 153 2.63 -5.27 -6.00
CA ILE A 153 1.23 -4.79 -6.08
C ILE A 153 0.75 -4.25 -4.72
N THR A 154 1.02 -4.99 -3.65
CA THR A 154 0.57 -4.61 -2.31
C THR A 154 1.24 -3.33 -1.82
N GLU A 155 2.54 -3.20 -2.02
CA GLU A 155 3.31 -2.03 -1.61
C GLU A 155 2.89 -0.78 -2.39
N ARG A 156 2.72 -0.88 -3.71
CA ARG A 156 2.25 0.24 -4.55
C ARG A 156 0.80 0.62 -4.26
N LEU A 157 -0.07 -0.35 -4.01
CA LEU A 157 -1.44 -0.08 -3.57
C LEU A 157 -1.44 0.73 -2.27
N PHE A 158 -0.63 0.32 -1.29
CA PHE A 158 -0.49 1.05 -0.04
C PHE A 158 -0.05 2.49 -0.24
N GLN A 159 0.98 2.73 -1.08
CA GLN A 159 1.45 4.08 -1.41
C GLN A 159 0.36 4.91 -2.12
N LEU A 160 -0.42 4.28 -3.00
CA LEU A 160 -1.50 4.96 -3.71
C LEU A 160 -2.65 5.35 -2.76
N ILE A 161 -2.99 4.49 -1.81
CA ILE A 161 -3.97 4.80 -0.76
C ILE A 161 -3.49 6.00 0.09
N LEU A 162 -2.22 6.01 0.51
CA LEU A 162 -1.64 7.14 1.25
C LEU A 162 -1.68 8.44 0.43
N LYS A 163 -1.27 8.38 -0.84
CA LYS A 163 -1.31 9.52 -1.76
C LYS A 163 -2.73 10.08 -1.90
N ASN A 164 -3.72 9.19 -1.95
CA ASN A 164 -5.12 9.58 -2.07
C ASN A 164 -5.66 10.14 -0.75
N LEU A 165 -5.35 9.53 0.39
CA LEU A 165 -5.76 10.01 1.71
C LEU A 165 -5.28 11.44 1.96
N LYS A 166 -4.05 11.77 1.59
CA LYS A 166 -3.48 13.13 1.72
C LYS A 166 -4.22 14.21 0.93
N LYS A 167 -5.06 13.84 -0.04
CA LYS A 167 -5.87 14.78 -0.83
C LYS A 167 -7.25 15.05 -0.22
N ASN A 168 -7.70 14.24 0.73
CA ASN A 168 -9.03 14.28 1.28
C ASN A 168 -9.05 14.94 2.67
N ILE A 169 -10.14 15.63 2.98
CA ILE A 169 -10.46 16.08 4.33
C ILE A 169 -11.31 14.98 4.99
N VAL A 170 -11.06 14.71 6.27
CA VAL A 170 -11.68 13.61 7.00
C VAL A 170 -12.38 14.17 8.24
N ASN A 171 -13.68 13.91 8.40
CA ASN A 171 -14.41 14.14 9.64
C ASN A 171 -14.48 12.85 10.49
N VAL A 172 -15.10 12.90 11.65
CA VAL A 172 -15.21 11.75 12.56
C VAL A 172 -15.89 10.54 11.91
N GLU A 173 -17.01 10.76 11.24
CA GLU A 173 -17.74 9.71 10.53
C GLU A 173 -16.96 9.20 9.30
N GLY A 174 -16.32 10.10 8.59
CA GLY A 174 -15.43 9.74 7.49
C GLY A 174 -14.22 8.94 7.94
N GLY A 175 -13.74 9.15 9.16
CA GLY A 175 -12.73 8.30 9.81
C GLY A 175 -13.20 6.85 9.96
N ASN A 176 -14.46 6.64 10.34
CA ASN A 176 -15.07 5.30 10.40
C ASN A 176 -15.16 4.65 9.02
N ASN A 177 -15.57 5.41 7.99
CA ASN A 177 -15.63 4.94 6.62
C ASN A 177 -14.23 4.56 6.09
N LEU A 178 -13.22 5.39 6.35
CA LEU A 178 -11.83 5.11 6.00
C LEU A 178 -11.33 3.81 6.65
N ILE A 179 -11.57 3.63 7.94
CA ILE A 179 -11.20 2.39 8.67
C ILE A 179 -11.88 1.18 8.04
N ASN A 180 -13.13 1.31 7.63
CA ASN A 180 -13.85 0.24 6.97
C ASN A 180 -13.21 -0.12 5.60
N ASP A 181 -12.91 0.85 4.77
CA ASP A 181 -12.21 0.65 3.50
C ASP A 181 -10.85 -0.02 3.71
N LEU A 182 -10.07 0.46 4.69
CA LEU A 182 -8.76 -0.10 5.02
C LEU A 182 -8.85 -1.55 5.50
N LYS A 183 -9.90 -1.93 6.22
CA LYS A 183 -10.15 -3.32 6.61
C LYS A 183 -10.45 -4.20 5.39
N HIS A 184 -11.15 -3.67 4.38
CA HIS A 184 -11.41 -4.41 3.14
C HIS A 184 -10.13 -4.60 2.31
N TYR A 185 -9.28 -3.56 2.20
CA TYR A 185 -7.95 -3.71 1.58
C TYR A 185 -7.07 -4.71 2.33
N LEU A 186 -7.04 -4.63 3.66
CA LEU A 186 -6.31 -5.59 4.50
C LEU A 186 -6.79 -7.04 4.28
N HIS A 187 -8.10 -7.25 4.23
CA HIS A 187 -8.68 -8.57 3.95
C HIS A 187 -8.25 -9.10 2.57
N PHE A 188 -8.28 -8.26 1.54
CA PHE A 188 -7.82 -8.62 0.20
C PHE A 188 -6.33 -9.02 0.20
N VAL A 189 -5.46 -8.22 0.81
CA VAL A 189 -4.03 -8.48 0.90
C VAL A 189 -3.73 -9.77 1.68
N GLU A 190 -4.42 -10.00 2.80
CA GLU A 190 -4.18 -11.16 3.66
C GLU A 190 -4.75 -12.45 3.08
N LYS A 191 -5.95 -12.43 2.50
CA LYS A 191 -6.67 -13.62 2.07
C LYS A 191 -6.48 -13.96 0.59
N GLU A 192 -6.55 -12.96 -0.28
CA GLU A 192 -6.44 -13.18 -1.74
C GLU A 192 -4.98 -13.20 -2.19
N LEU A 193 -4.18 -12.21 -1.81
CA LEU A 193 -2.75 -12.13 -2.17
C LEU A 193 -1.84 -12.96 -1.27
N LYS A 194 -2.32 -13.37 -0.08
CA LYS A 194 -1.58 -14.14 0.95
C LYS A 194 -0.31 -13.44 1.46
N MET A 195 -0.26 -12.12 1.38
CA MET A 195 0.88 -11.29 1.80
C MET A 195 0.82 -10.95 3.30
N LYS A 196 0.93 -11.98 4.16
CA LYS A 196 0.81 -11.81 5.62
C LYS A 196 1.83 -10.84 6.22
N LYS A 197 3.05 -10.76 5.66
CA LYS A 197 4.11 -9.87 6.14
C LYS A 197 3.74 -8.39 5.94
N LEU A 198 2.99 -8.06 4.89
CA LEU A 198 2.59 -6.69 4.56
C LEU A 198 1.31 -6.24 5.27
N LYS A 199 0.68 -7.13 6.06
CA LYS A 199 -0.45 -6.79 6.94
C LYS A 199 -0.13 -5.59 7.82
N ILE A 200 1.10 -5.50 8.29
CA ILE A 200 1.56 -4.44 9.20
C ILE A 200 1.36 -3.04 8.62
N LEU A 201 1.52 -2.86 7.29
CA LEU A 201 1.31 -1.58 6.61
C LEU A 201 -0.12 -1.09 6.80
N PHE A 202 -1.09 -1.95 6.49
CA PHE A 202 -2.51 -1.61 6.59
C PHE A 202 -2.99 -1.50 8.04
N THR A 203 -2.45 -2.32 8.95
CA THR A 203 -2.77 -2.22 10.38
C THR A 203 -2.29 -0.88 10.94
N SER A 204 -1.08 -0.44 10.60
CA SER A 204 -0.55 0.86 11.02
C SER A 204 -1.38 2.01 10.45
N LEU A 205 -1.85 1.91 9.20
CA LEU A 205 -2.71 2.93 8.61
C LEU A 205 -4.12 2.93 9.22
N ILE A 206 -4.65 1.77 9.63
CA ILE A 206 -5.90 1.69 10.41
C ILE A 206 -5.73 2.43 11.76
N ASN A 207 -4.58 2.29 12.41
CA ASN A 207 -4.28 3.02 13.64
C ASN A 207 -4.22 4.54 13.42
N VAL A 208 -3.70 5.00 12.28
CA VAL A 208 -3.84 6.41 11.86
C VAL A 208 -5.32 6.76 11.66
N GLY A 209 -6.10 5.90 11.02
CA GLY A 209 -7.55 6.06 10.83
C GLY A 209 -8.29 6.29 12.14
N LEU A 210 -7.91 5.59 13.22
CA LEU A 210 -8.50 5.77 14.54
C LEU A 210 -8.26 7.18 15.12
N LEU A 211 -7.24 7.92 14.68
CA LEU A 211 -7.02 9.29 15.12
C LEU A 211 -8.08 10.27 14.57
N TYR A 212 -8.70 9.95 13.44
CA TYR A 212 -9.80 10.74 12.90
C TYR A 212 -11.09 10.55 13.70
N THR A 213 -11.28 9.38 14.32
CA THR A 213 -12.52 9.05 15.07
C THR A 213 -12.51 9.57 16.49
N ILE A 214 -11.38 10.10 16.98
CA ILE A 214 -11.30 10.66 18.32
C ILE A 214 -12.25 11.85 18.44
N ASN A 215 -13.27 11.67 19.27
CA ASN A 215 -14.27 12.69 19.59
C ASN A 215 -14.68 12.50 21.05
N LEU A 216 -14.84 13.58 21.78
CA LEU A 216 -15.43 13.50 23.12
C LEU A 216 -16.94 13.65 22.95
N ASN A 217 -17.67 12.57 23.22
CA ASN A 217 -19.12 12.60 23.25
C ASN A 217 -19.62 13.59 24.28
N GLU A 218 -20.73 14.25 23.98
CA GLU A 218 -21.36 15.23 24.88
C GLU A 218 -21.91 14.55 26.16
N GLU A 219 -21.96 13.20 26.17
CA GLU A 219 -22.56 12.40 27.26
C GLU A 219 -21.75 12.36 28.56
N GLU A 220 -20.44 12.66 28.54
CA GLU A 220 -19.65 12.76 29.79
C GLU A 220 -19.77 14.13 30.47
N SER A 221 -20.60 15.04 29.95
CA SER A 221 -20.92 16.33 30.54
C SER A 221 -22.39 16.43 30.95
N GLU A 222 -23.04 15.30 31.24
CA GLU A 222 -24.37 15.30 31.90
C GLU A 222 -24.24 15.70 33.37
N GLU A 223 -23.91 16.97 33.59
CA GLU A 223 -24.42 17.70 34.73
C GLU A 223 -24.77 19.11 34.27
N GLN A 224 -26.08 19.36 34.31
CA GLN A 224 -26.74 20.65 34.16
C GLN A 224 -27.13 21.06 32.74
N ASN A 225 -28.37 20.69 32.37
CA ASN A 225 -29.26 21.48 31.57
C ASN A 225 -29.37 22.88 32.20
N ILE A 226 -28.45 23.75 31.85
CA ILE A 226 -28.61 25.18 32.02
C ILE A 226 -28.79 25.76 30.64
N ASP A 227 -30.05 26.03 30.32
CA ASP A 227 -30.47 26.90 29.23
C ASP A 227 -30.01 28.34 29.56
N SER A 228 -28.69 28.54 29.54
CA SER A 228 -28.08 29.84 29.70
C SER A 228 -27.53 30.26 28.34
N GLY A 229 -28.15 31.30 27.78
CA GLY A 229 -27.71 31.99 26.58
C GLY A 229 -26.32 32.64 26.67
N ASP A 230 -25.41 32.11 27.49
CA ASP A 230 -24.11 32.65 27.72
C ASP A 230 -23.08 32.10 26.71
N GLU A 231 -22.84 32.88 25.64
CA GLU A 231 -21.92 32.60 24.56
C GLU A 231 -20.49 32.27 25.08
N LYS A 232 -20.05 32.95 26.13
CA LYS A 232 -18.74 32.72 26.77
C LYS A 232 -18.61 31.34 27.39
N LEU A 233 -19.70 30.78 27.89
CA LEU A 233 -19.71 29.44 28.49
C LEU A 233 -19.59 28.35 27.39
N ARG A 234 -20.26 28.56 26.23
CA ARG A 234 -20.17 27.70 25.05
C ARG A 234 -18.76 27.70 24.47
N GLU A 235 -18.14 28.87 24.34
CA GLU A 235 -16.75 28.97 23.85
C GLU A 235 -15.76 28.27 24.78
N LYS A 236 -15.92 28.41 26.11
CA LYS A 236 -15.06 27.76 27.11
C LYS A 236 -15.21 26.23 27.05
N LYS A 237 -16.42 25.71 26.88
CA LYS A 237 -16.68 24.26 26.69
C LYS A 237 -16.02 23.77 25.42
N LYS A 238 -16.19 24.44 24.29
CA LYS A 238 -15.57 24.11 23.00
C LYS A 238 -14.03 24.13 23.09
N PHE A 239 -13.44 25.12 23.75
CA PHE A 239 -11.99 25.19 23.97
C PHE A 239 -11.46 24.00 24.78
N ASN A 240 -12.12 23.66 25.90
CA ASN A 240 -11.72 22.53 26.74
C ASN A 240 -11.83 21.19 25.98
N ARG A 241 -12.88 21.00 25.17
CA ARG A 241 -13.06 19.83 24.29
C ARG A 241 -11.92 19.73 23.28
N ASN A 242 -11.62 20.79 22.54
CA ASN A 242 -10.53 20.81 21.55
C ASN A 242 -9.18 20.53 22.21
N LYS A 243 -8.94 21.05 23.41
CA LYS A 243 -7.73 20.80 24.20
C LYS A 243 -7.60 19.32 24.58
N ALA A 244 -8.68 18.68 25.01
CA ALA A 244 -8.67 17.27 25.39
C ALA A 244 -8.44 16.36 24.16
N ILE A 245 -9.15 16.61 23.06
CA ILE A 245 -8.96 15.91 21.77
C ILE A 245 -7.53 16.07 21.29
N GLY A 246 -7.00 17.30 21.26
CA GLY A 246 -5.63 17.57 20.80
C GLY A 246 -4.56 16.86 21.63
N LYS A 247 -4.74 16.81 22.96
CA LYS A 247 -3.83 16.07 23.85
C LYS A 247 -3.86 14.55 23.63
N ASP A 248 -5.03 13.95 23.43
CA ASP A 248 -5.16 12.52 23.17
C ASP A 248 -4.53 12.16 21.81
N ILE A 249 -4.79 12.96 20.78
CA ILE A 249 -4.16 12.81 19.48
C ILE A 249 -2.63 12.92 19.59
N ALA A 250 -2.10 13.94 20.28
CA ALA A 250 -0.66 14.12 20.45
C ALA A 250 -0.02 12.92 21.16
N LYS A 251 -0.66 12.40 22.22
CA LYS A 251 -0.19 11.21 22.93
C LYS A 251 -0.10 10.00 21.99
N LYS A 252 -1.10 9.79 21.13
CA LYS A 252 -1.12 8.67 20.16
C LYS A 252 -0.14 8.89 19.00
N ILE A 253 0.10 10.11 18.55
CA ILE A 253 1.13 10.42 17.55
C ILE A 253 2.52 10.06 18.11
N CYS A 254 2.79 10.35 19.37
CA CYS A 254 4.08 10.03 20.02
C CYS A 254 4.26 8.54 20.34
N ASP A 255 3.20 7.74 20.31
CA ASP A 255 3.27 6.30 20.60
C ASP A 255 3.69 5.53 19.35
N SER A 256 5.00 5.41 19.14
CA SER A 256 5.58 4.68 17.99
C SER A 256 5.19 3.21 17.93
N SER A 257 4.76 2.60 19.06
CA SER A 257 4.35 1.20 19.11
C SER A 257 3.10 0.92 18.27
N LEU A 258 2.23 1.91 18.11
CA LEU A 258 1.01 1.82 17.31
C LEU A 258 1.29 1.67 15.80
N TYR A 259 2.42 2.19 15.34
CA TYR A 259 2.73 2.27 13.90
C TYR A 259 3.78 1.27 13.46
N HIS A 260 4.32 0.47 14.38
CA HIS A 260 5.23 -0.65 14.10
C HIS A 260 6.43 -0.30 13.20
N GLY A 261 6.88 0.95 13.22
CA GLY A 261 7.97 1.43 12.36
C GLY A 261 7.58 1.71 10.90
N VAL A 262 6.28 1.62 10.55
CA VAL A 262 5.77 1.95 9.21
C VAL A 262 5.72 3.46 8.99
N PHE A 263 5.37 4.22 10.03
CA PHE A 263 5.27 5.67 9.99
C PHE A 263 6.16 6.30 11.06
N THR A 264 6.81 7.38 10.68
CA THR A 264 7.45 8.32 11.61
C THR A 264 6.38 9.19 12.27
N GLN A 265 6.74 9.83 13.39
CA GLN A 265 5.88 10.76 14.09
C GLN A 265 5.40 11.90 13.18
N ASP A 266 6.29 12.45 12.35
CA ASP A 266 5.98 13.55 11.43
C ASP A 266 5.03 13.11 10.30
N GLU A 267 5.17 11.87 9.80
CA GLU A 267 4.24 11.32 8.81
C GLU A 267 2.84 11.12 9.38
N VAL A 268 2.73 10.62 10.62
CA VAL A 268 1.44 10.51 11.31
C VAL A 268 0.83 11.89 11.53
N TYR A 269 1.62 12.86 11.95
CA TYR A 269 1.18 14.25 12.12
C TYR A 269 0.65 14.83 10.80
N ASP A 270 1.37 14.65 9.68
CA ASP A 270 0.93 15.11 8.35
C ASP A 270 -0.41 14.47 7.94
N LEU A 271 -0.56 13.16 8.16
CA LEU A 271 -1.82 12.47 7.88
C LEU A 271 -2.96 13.01 8.72
N VAL A 272 -2.79 13.12 10.03
CA VAL A 272 -3.83 13.60 10.97
C VAL A 272 -4.20 15.06 10.70
N SER A 273 -3.30 15.84 10.10
CA SER A 273 -3.59 17.23 9.70
C SER A 273 -4.75 17.38 8.69
N ARG A 274 -5.22 16.26 8.11
CA ARG A 274 -6.39 16.21 7.21
C ARG A 274 -7.73 16.18 7.95
N ARG A 275 -7.74 16.18 9.29
CA ARG A 275 -8.98 16.32 10.06
C ARG A 275 -9.67 17.66 9.76
N ILE A 276 -11.00 17.61 9.62
CA ILE A 276 -11.80 18.83 9.37
C ILE A 276 -11.68 19.89 10.48
N ASP A 277 -11.49 19.43 11.72
CA ASP A 277 -11.34 20.28 12.91
C ASP A 277 -9.87 20.64 13.23
N TRP A 278 -8.93 20.29 12.32
CA TRP A 278 -7.49 20.43 12.54
C TRP A 278 -7.08 21.83 13.03
N TYR A 279 -7.61 22.87 12.42
CA TYR A 279 -7.29 24.24 12.79
C TYR A 279 -7.54 24.53 14.28
N ASN A 280 -8.62 23.96 14.83
CA ASN A 280 -9.03 24.17 16.21
C ASN A 280 -8.19 23.36 17.23
N ILE A 281 -7.71 22.19 16.84
CA ILE A 281 -6.99 21.26 17.74
C ILE A 281 -5.47 21.36 17.59
N LYS A 282 -4.96 21.86 16.47
CA LYS A 282 -3.53 21.95 16.12
C LYS A 282 -2.68 22.54 17.25
N PRO A 283 -3.02 23.69 17.90
CA PRO A 283 -2.17 24.26 18.95
C PRO A 283 -1.92 23.30 20.12
N PHE A 284 -2.89 22.44 20.44
CA PHE A 284 -2.77 21.46 21.51
C PHE A 284 -1.99 20.22 21.09
N VAL A 285 -2.09 19.85 19.81
CA VAL A 285 -1.28 18.78 19.22
C VAL A 285 0.17 19.21 19.15
N ASP A 286 0.47 20.40 18.63
CA ASP A 286 1.83 20.96 18.52
C ASP A 286 2.52 21.04 19.89
N LYS A 287 1.79 21.48 20.91
CA LYS A 287 2.30 21.49 22.28
C LYS A 287 2.62 20.07 22.78
N GLY A 288 1.78 19.11 22.49
CA GLY A 288 1.98 17.72 22.95
C GLY A 288 3.06 16.97 22.18
N VAL A 289 3.21 17.23 20.88
CA VAL A 289 4.16 16.53 19.99
C VAL A 289 5.54 17.18 20.02
N TYR A 290 5.61 18.51 19.96
CA TYR A 290 6.87 19.25 19.78
C TYR A 290 7.24 20.10 21.01
N GLY A 291 6.41 20.15 22.05
CA GLY A 291 6.64 21.02 23.22
C GLY A 291 6.49 22.52 22.93
N LEU A 292 5.87 22.85 21.78
CA LEU A 292 5.73 24.24 21.35
C LEU A 292 4.54 24.91 22.07
N ASP A 293 4.80 25.92 22.88
CA ASP A 293 3.78 26.85 23.35
C ASP A 293 3.46 27.82 22.21
N CYS A 294 2.51 27.46 21.34
CA CYS A 294 1.96 28.41 20.39
C CYS A 294 1.26 29.53 21.22
N CYS A 295 1.76 30.75 21.14
CA CYS A 295 1.05 31.93 21.60
C CYS A 295 -0.28 31.96 20.85
N ILE A 296 -1.36 31.64 21.56
CA ILE A 296 -2.73 31.84 21.05
C ILE A 296 -2.94 33.37 21.10
N ILE A 297 -2.79 34.02 19.95
CA ILE A 297 -3.13 35.42 19.74
C ILE A 297 -4.65 35.52 19.59
#